data_ef0d7cd66c778762b4d944bac5fe77eb
#
_entry.id   ef0d7cd66c778762b4d944bac5fe77eb
#
_cell.length_a   1.000
_cell.length_b   1.000
_cell.length_c   1.000
_cell.angle_alpha   90.00
_cell.angle_beta   90.00
_cell.angle_gamma   90.00
#
_symmetry.space_group_name_H-M   'P 1'
#
loop_
_entity.id
_entity.type
_entity.pdbx_description
1 polymer ?
#
loop_
_entity_poly.entity_id
_entity_poly.type
_entity_poly.pdbx_seq_one_letter_code
_entity_poly.pdbx_strand_id
1 'polypeptide(L)'
;MPIYDASRMIPEASAGFFSLLWFSWITPILVLGYARPLEAKDLYKLQDDRASDRIANIMLESFERRRKEAQEYNVKLERGEIKPGLRIIWWTICGSRAQREKAWMETDGKRRASLVLAMNDSVKWFFWTGGFLQVISDAAQVVSPLIVKVGLAEV
;
A
#
# COMPACT_ATOMS: atom_id res chain seq x y z
N MET A 1 -1.49 22.84 -34.24
CA MET A 1 -2.09 22.55 -32.92
C MET A 1 -1.86 21.07 -32.63
N PRO A 2 -1.31 20.69 -31.47
CA PRO A 2 -1.24 19.28 -31.12
C PRO A 2 -2.67 18.74 -31.03
N ILE A 3 -2.97 17.69 -31.80
CA ILE A 3 -4.25 16.98 -31.74
C ILE A 3 -4.22 16.16 -30.46
N TYR A 4 -5.01 16.58 -29.46
CA TYR A 4 -5.22 15.82 -28.24
C TYR A 4 -6.23 14.72 -28.56
N ASP A 5 -5.84 13.49 -28.33
CA ASP A 5 -6.65 12.31 -28.58
C ASP A 5 -6.79 11.54 -27.26
N ALA A 6 -8.04 11.23 -26.90
CA ALA A 6 -8.37 10.43 -25.68
C ALA A 6 -7.77 9.00 -25.72
N SER A 7 -7.27 8.56 -26.88
CA SER A 7 -6.51 7.31 -27.01
C SER A 7 -5.06 7.41 -26.55
N ARG A 8 -4.55 8.64 -26.34
CA ARG A 8 -3.16 8.89 -26.01
C ARG A 8 -2.87 8.57 -24.55
N MET A 9 -1.87 7.75 -24.31
CA MET A 9 -1.41 7.46 -22.95
C MET A 9 -0.84 8.71 -22.28
N ILE A 10 -0.97 8.77 -20.98
CA ILE A 10 -0.44 9.84 -20.14
C ILE A 10 1.07 9.98 -20.37
N PRO A 11 1.60 11.19 -20.66
CA PRO A 11 3.02 11.39 -20.94
C PRO A 11 3.96 11.06 -19.79
N GLU A 12 3.44 10.94 -18.58
CA GLU A 12 4.19 10.51 -17.38
C GLU A 12 4.91 9.18 -17.61
N ALA A 13 4.29 8.22 -18.33
CA ALA A 13 4.84 6.91 -18.60
C ALA A 13 6.15 6.91 -19.39
N SER A 14 6.33 7.93 -20.25
CA SER A 14 7.52 8.12 -21.10
C SER A 14 8.42 9.27 -20.63
N ALA A 15 8.07 9.91 -19.51
CA ALA A 15 8.80 11.07 -19.01
C ALA A 15 10.14 10.66 -18.38
N GLY A 16 11.21 11.37 -18.73
CA GLY A 16 12.51 11.20 -18.05
C GLY A 16 12.49 11.73 -16.62
N PHE A 17 13.50 11.35 -15.84
CA PHE A 17 13.64 11.70 -14.42
C PHE A 17 13.44 13.21 -14.13
N PHE A 18 14.05 14.07 -14.89
CA PHE A 18 13.90 15.52 -14.72
C PHE A 18 12.50 16.02 -15.06
N SER A 19 11.86 15.42 -16.06
CA SER A 19 10.48 15.75 -16.43
C SER A 19 9.48 15.32 -15.35
N LEU A 20 9.74 14.21 -14.69
CA LEU A 20 8.96 13.75 -13.52
C LEU A 20 9.17 14.69 -12.33
N LEU A 21 10.42 15.08 -12.04
CA LEU A 21 10.77 15.93 -10.91
C LEU A 21 10.17 17.34 -11.02
N TRP A 22 10.20 17.95 -12.21
CA TRP A 22 9.65 19.29 -12.47
C TRP A 22 8.22 19.27 -13.00
N PHE A 23 7.57 18.11 -13.07
CA PHE A 23 6.21 17.98 -13.63
C PHE A 23 6.04 18.54 -15.03
N SER A 24 7.12 18.64 -15.82
CA SER A 24 7.07 19.22 -17.17
C SER A 24 6.24 18.39 -18.15
N TRP A 25 6.01 17.10 -17.86
CA TRP A 25 5.13 16.22 -18.63
C TRP A 25 3.66 16.65 -18.61
N ILE A 26 3.23 17.42 -17.59
CA ILE A 26 1.84 17.90 -17.47
C ILE A 26 1.62 19.24 -18.20
N THR A 27 2.69 19.94 -18.57
CA THR A 27 2.64 21.26 -19.22
C THR A 27 1.68 21.33 -20.43
N PRO A 28 1.62 20.33 -21.33
CA PRO A 28 0.74 20.40 -22.49
C PRO A 28 -0.75 20.50 -22.12
N ILE A 29 -1.20 19.75 -21.10
CA ILE A 29 -2.60 19.80 -20.67
C ILE A 29 -2.90 21.09 -19.89
N LEU A 30 -1.94 21.61 -19.14
CA LEU A 30 -2.08 22.90 -18.45
C LEU A 30 -2.22 24.05 -19.43
N VAL A 31 -1.39 24.09 -20.49
CA VAL A 31 -1.48 25.10 -21.55
C VAL A 31 -2.82 25.02 -22.27
N LEU A 32 -3.33 23.80 -22.53
CA LEU A 32 -4.64 23.63 -23.13
C LEU A 32 -5.76 24.13 -22.21
N GLY A 33 -5.71 23.78 -20.91
CA GLY A 33 -6.69 24.20 -19.91
C GLY A 33 -6.68 25.71 -19.66
N TYR A 34 -5.53 26.37 -19.86
CA TYR A 34 -5.44 27.82 -19.82
C TYR A 34 -6.10 28.49 -21.05
N ALA A 35 -5.99 27.87 -22.23
CA ALA A 35 -6.54 28.37 -23.45
C ALA A 35 -8.07 28.17 -23.57
N ARG A 36 -8.60 27.07 -23.02
CA ARG A 36 -10.03 26.75 -23.05
C ARG A 36 -10.38 25.74 -21.92
N PRO A 37 -11.67 25.65 -21.52
CA PRO A 37 -12.13 24.60 -20.63
C PRO A 37 -11.78 23.18 -21.16
N LEU A 38 -11.30 22.31 -20.30
CA LEU A 38 -10.97 20.92 -20.66
C LEU A 38 -12.26 20.10 -20.80
N GLU A 39 -12.34 19.34 -21.87
CA GLU A 39 -13.40 18.37 -22.10
C GLU A 39 -12.88 16.93 -21.81
N ALA A 40 -13.79 15.97 -21.63
CA ALA A 40 -13.42 14.58 -21.37
C ALA A 40 -12.51 13.96 -22.45
N LYS A 41 -12.66 14.41 -23.71
CA LYS A 41 -11.81 13.98 -24.84
C LYS A 41 -10.37 14.52 -24.79
N ASP A 42 -10.10 15.54 -23.97
CA ASP A 42 -8.77 16.11 -23.81
C ASP A 42 -7.94 15.39 -22.75
N LEU A 43 -8.59 14.54 -21.96
CA LEU A 43 -7.93 13.77 -20.92
C LEU A 43 -7.17 12.59 -21.52
N TYR A 44 -5.99 12.34 -21.00
CA TYR A 44 -5.19 11.20 -21.39
C TYR A 44 -5.77 9.89 -20.82
N LYS A 45 -5.55 8.80 -21.56
CA LYS A 45 -5.83 7.47 -21.03
C LYS A 45 -4.82 7.12 -19.95
N LEU A 46 -5.32 6.66 -18.81
CA LEU A 46 -4.48 6.18 -17.73
C LEU A 46 -3.71 4.93 -18.18
N GLN A 47 -2.48 4.80 -17.70
CA GLN A 47 -1.65 3.63 -17.95
C GLN A 47 -2.33 2.37 -17.40
N ASP A 48 -2.24 1.25 -18.13
CA ASP A 48 -2.90 0.00 -17.76
C ASP A 48 -2.48 -0.52 -16.38
N ASP A 49 -1.26 -0.21 -15.93
CA ASP A 49 -0.77 -0.57 -14.60
C ASP A 49 -1.49 0.14 -13.46
N ARG A 50 -2.06 1.30 -13.75
CA ARG A 50 -2.82 2.13 -12.81
C ARG A 50 -4.33 2.07 -13.05
N ALA A 51 -4.76 1.25 -14.01
CA ALA A 51 -6.17 1.03 -14.24
C ALA A 51 -6.82 0.41 -13.00
N SER A 52 -7.93 0.98 -12.57
CA SER A 52 -8.66 0.55 -11.37
C SER A 52 -9.04 -0.93 -11.43
N ASP A 53 -9.39 -1.42 -12.61
CA ASP A 53 -9.77 -2.82 -12.82
C ASP A 53 -8.60 -3.77 -12.56
N ARG A 54 -7.39 -3.41 -12.98
CA ARG A 54 -6.20 -4.21 -12.71
C ARG A 54 -5.87 -4.27 -11.23
N ILE A 55 -5.90 -3.12 -10.56
CA ILE A 55 -5.65 -3.04 -9.12
C ILE A 55 -6.72 -3.82 -8.35
N ALA A 56 -7.99 -3.70 -8.75
CA ALA A 56 -9.08 -4.45 -8.17
C ALA A 56 -8.90 -5.97 -8.34
N ASN A 57 -8.51 -6.43 -9.52
CA ASN A 57 -8.26 -7.85 -9.77
C ASN A 57 -7.10 -8.40 -8.93
N ILE A 58 -6.00 -7.67 -8.81
CA ILE A 58 -4.86 -8.05 -7.95
C ILE A 58 -5.30 -8.13 -6.49
N MET A 59 -6.10 -7.16 -6.04
CA MET A 59 -6.64 -7.14 -4.68
C MET A 59 -7.57 -8.32 -4.42
N LEU A 60 -8.49 -8.63 -5.34
CA LEU A 60 -9.42 -9.75 -5.23
C LEU A 60 -8.67 -11.09 -5.19
N GLU A 61 -7.71 -11.28 -6.09
CA GLU A 61 -6.87 -12.49 -6.12
C GLU A 61 -6.09 -12.68 -4.82
N SER A 62 -5.47 -11.61 -4.32
CA SER A 62 -4.78 -11.63 -3.02
C SER A 62 -5.73 -11.93 -1.87
N PHE A 63 -6.93 -11.37 -1.88
CA PHE A 63 -7.94 -11.62 -0.86
C PHE A 63 -8.44 -13.06 -0.88
N GLU A 64 -8.73 -13.62 -2.06
CA GLU A 64 -9.17 -15.00 -2.20
C GLU A 64 -8.08 -16.00 -1.78
N ARG A 65 -6.83 -15.74 -2.13
CA ARG A 65 -5.70 -16.55 -1.65
C ARG A 65 -5.65 -16.56 -0.12
N ARG A 66 -5.70 -15.39 0.53
CA ARG A 66 -5.72 -15.27 2.00
C ARG A 66 -6.94 -15.92 2.63
N ARG A 67 -8.09 -15.88 1.95
CA ARG A 67 -9.30 -16.54 2.39
C ARG A 67 -9.14 -18.07 2.38
N LYS A 68 -8.55 -18.63 1.33
CA LYS A 68 -8.26 -20.06 1.24
C LYS A 68 -7.27 -20.48 2.32
N GLU A 69 -6.17 -19.74 2.48
CA GLU A 69 -5.17 -19.99 3.55
C GLU A 69 -5.81 -19.95 4.96
N ALA A 70 -6.68 -18.97 5.20
CA ALA A 70 -7.39 -18.87 6.47
C ALA A 70 -8.36 -20.04 6.69
N GLN A 71 -9.06 -20.48 5.65
CA GLN A 71 -9.96 -21.65 5.72
C GLN A 71 -9.18 -22.93 6.00
N GLU A 72 -8.09 -23.18 5.27
CA GLU A 72 -7.23 -24.35 5.49
C GLU A 72 -6.64 -24.36 6.90
N TYR A 73 -6.20 -23.19 7.38
CA TYR A 73 -5.72 -23.06 8.75
C TYR A 73 -6.81 -23.38 9.78
N ASN A 74 -8.04 -22.88 9.58
CA ASN A 74 -9.15 -23.12 10.48
C ASN A 74 -9.57 -24.60 10.49
N VAL A 75 -9.54 -25.28 9.36
CA VAL A 75 -9.79 -26.74 9.28
C VAL A 75 -8.71 -27.53 10.05
N LYS A 76 -7.44 -27.16 9.92
CA LYS A 76 -6.35 -27.78 10.69
C LYS A 76 -6.48 -27.51 12.21
N LEU A 77 -6.93 -26.30 12.54
CA LEU A 77 -7.21 -25.92 13.93
C LEU A 77 -8.34 -26.78 14.54
N GLU A 78 -9.44 -26.96 13.81
CA GLU A 78 -10.58 -27.80 14.23
C GLU A 78 -10.19 -29.27 14.36
N ARG A 79 -9.25 -29.75 13.56
CA ARG A 79 -8.68 -31.10 13.69
C ARG A 79 -7.69 -31.26 14.86
N GLY A 80 -7.36 -30.15 15.57
CA GLY A 80 -6.42 -30.18 16.67
C GLY A 80 -4.94 -30.31 16.25
N GLU A 81 -4.65 -30.16 14.95
CA GLU A 81 -3.27 -30.21 14.43
C GLU A 81 -2.45 -29.00 14.87
N ILE A 82 -3.12 -27.86 15.14
CA ILE A 82 -2.48 -26.60 15.52
C ILE A 82 -2.65 -26.38 17.02
N LYS A 83 -1.52 -26.25 17.71
CA LYS A 83 -1.48 -25.97 19.15
C LYS A 83 -1.20 -24.49 19.42
N PRO A 84 -1.73 -23.93 20.51
CA PRO A 84 -1.58 -22.51 20.85
C PRO A 84 -0.19 -22.10 21.38
N GLY A 85 0.89 -22.73 20.89
CA GLY A 85 2.28 -22.34 21.13
C GLY A 85 2.61 -21.92 22.59
N LEU A 86 3.37 -20.83 22.75
CA LEU A 86 3.79 -20.30 24.06
C LEU A 86 2.63 -19.88 24.99
N ARG A 87 1.44 -19.64 24.45
CA ARG A 87 0.25 -19.31 25.24
C ARG A 87 -0.20 -20.45 26.17
N ILE A 88 0.14 -21.69 25.82
CA ILE A 88 -0.13 -22.85 26.68
C ILE A 88 0.57 -22.71 28.04
N ILE A 89 1.82 -22.27 28.06
CA ILE A 89 2.61 -22.07 29.26
C ILE A 89 1.92 -21.08 30.19
N TRP A 90 1.51 -19.95 29.65
CA TRP A 90 0.78 -18.91 30.39
C TRP A 90 -0.55 -19.42 30.96
N TRP A 91 -1.32 -20.16 30.18
CA TRP A 91 -2.60 -20.74 30.64
C TRP A 91 -2.43 -21.83 31.70
N THR A 92 -1.32 -22.58 31.65
CA THR A 92 -0.98 -23.58 32.67
C THR A 92 -0.67 -22.91 34.00
N ILE A 93 0.07 -21.80 34.01
CA ILE A 93 0.40 -21.03 35.22
C ILE A 93 -0.89 -20.40 35.80
N CYS A 94 -1.81 -19.95 34.98
CA CYS A 94 -3.08 -19.35 35.43
C CYS A 94 -4.17 -20.37 35.84
N GLY A 95 -3.91 -21.69 35.78
CA GLY A 95 -4.81 -22.73 36.30
C GLY A 95 -6.10 -22.97 35.49
N SER A 96 -6.28 -22.36 34.31
CA SER A 96 -7.52 -22.47 33.49
C SER A 96 -7.27 -22.97 32.07
N ARG A 97 -6.30 -23.87 31.91
CA ARG A 97 -5.83 -24.35 30.59
C ARG A 97 -6.95 -24.91 29.70
N ALA A 98 -7.71 -25.87 30.19
CA ALA A 98 -8.68 -26.60 29.36
C ALA A 98 -9.81 -25.69 28.84
N GLN A 99 -10.28 -24.77 29.68
CA GLN A 99 -11.36 -23.85 29.31
C GLN A 99 -10.87 -22.79 28.30
N ARG A 100 -9.67 -22.25 28.50
CA ARG A 100 -9.07 -21.26 27.60
C ARG A 100 -8.63 -21.87 26.27
N GLU A 101 -8.17 -23.11 26.27
CA GLU A 101 -7.81 -23.85 25.06
C GLU A 101 -9.04 -24.08 24.16
N LYS A 102 -10.18 -24.46 24.75
CA LYS A 102 -11.44 -24.58 24.03
C LYS A 102 -11.93 -23.25 23.47
N ALA A 103 -11.96 -22.21 24.29
CA ALA A 103 -12.37 -20.87 23.84
C ALA A 103 -11.43 -20.35 22.73
N TRP A 104 -10.14 -20.65 22.79
CA TRP A 104 -9.20 -20.29 21.74
C TRP A 104 -9.48 -21.03 20.43
N MET A 105 -9.75 -22.33 20.47
CA MET A 105 -10.11 -23.10 19.27
C MET A 105 -11.41 -22.61 18.62
N GLU A 106 -12.38 -22.18 19.42
CA GLU A 106 -13.70 -21.75 18.95
C GLU A 106 -13.69 -20.32 18.38
N THR A 107 -12.89 -19.41 18.94
CA THR A 107 -12.94 -17.98 18.62
C THR A 107 -11.59 -17.38 18.26
N ASP A 108 -10.69 -17.27 19.24
CA ASP A 108 -9.45 -16.48 19.13
C ASP A 108 -8.38 -17.09 18.21
N GLY A 109 -8.40 -18.41 18.07
CA GLY A 109 -7.48 -19.14 17.20
C GLY A 109 -7.85 -19.09 15.72
N LYS A 110 -9.12 -18.77 15.40
CA LYS A 110 -9.59 -18.74 14.03
C LYS A 110 -9.01 -17.54 13.27
N ARG A 111 -8.49 -17.81 12.09
CA ARG A 111 -7.98 -16.79 11.18
C ARG A 111 -9.08 -16.30 10.25
N ARG A 112 -9.10 -15.00 10.02
CA ARG A 112 -9.95 -14.36 9.02
C ARG A 112 -9.09 -13.72 7.96
N ALA A 113 -9.52 -13.76 6.70
CA ALA A 113 -8.84 -13.03 5.64
C ALA A 113 -8.92 -11.52 5.92
N SER A 114 -7.76 -10.87 5.92
CA SER A 114 -7.69 -9.43 6.13
C SER A 114 -7.74 -8.70 4.78
N LEU A 115 -8.76 -7.87 4.59
CA LEU A 115 -8.89 -7.01 3.41
C LEU A 115 -7.76 -5.97 3.37
N VAL A 116 -7.38 -5.43 4.53
CA VAL A 116 -6.28 -4.43 4.63
C VAL A 116 -4.96 -4.99 4.09
N LEU A 117 -4.65 -6.25 4.41
CA LEU A 117 -3.45 -6.90 3.89
C LEU A 117 -3.55 -7.18 2.38
N ALA A 118 -4.73 -7.50 1.86
CA ALA A 118 -4.94 -7.66 0.43
C ALA A 118 -4.80 -6.33 -0.32
N MET A 119 -5.30 -5.24 0.24
CA MET A 119 -5.09 -3.89 -0.29
C MET A 119 -3.60 -3.51 -0.28
N ASN A 120 -2.89 -3.80 0.83
CA ASN A 120 -1.46 -3.55 0.90
C ASN A 120 -0.69 -4.32 -0.18
N ASP A 121 -1.05 -5.57 -0.46
CA ASP A 121 -0.40 -6.37 -1.51
C ASP A 121 -0.55 -5.72 -2.90
N SER A 122 -1.68 -5.06 -3.16
CA SER A 122 -1.97 -4.41 -4.45
C SER A 122 -1.12 -3.17 -4.71
N VAL A 123 -0.79 -2.42 -3.66
CA VAL A 123 -0.10 -1.13 -3.77
C VAL A 123 1.20 -1.08 -2.97
N LYS A 124 1.66 -2.22 -2.44
CA LYS A 124 2.79 -2.29 -1.49
C LYS A 124 4.04 -1.55 -1.96
N TRP A 125 4.42 -1.72 -3.22
CA TRP A 125 5.64 -1.12 -3.73
C TRP A 125 5.55 0.40 -3.77
N PHE A 126 4.46 0.92 -4.30
CA PHE A 126 4.23 2.36 -4.39
C PHE A 126 4.10 3.00 -3.01
N PHE A 127 3.31 2.37 -2.11
CA PHE A 127 3.06 2.86 -0.77
C PHE A 127 4.33 2.87 0.09
N TRP A 128 5.08 1.76 0.11
CA TRP A 128 6.26 1.66 0.95
C TRP A 128 7.43 2.49 0.46
N THR A 129 7.64 2.62 -0.86
CA THR A 129 8.68 3.50 -1.42
C THR A 129 8.36 4.97 -1.14
N GLY A 130 7.10 5.37 -1.32
CA GLY A 130 6.67 6.74 -0.98
C GLY A 130 6.83 7.04 0.51
N GLY A 131 6.39 6.13 1.38
CA GLY A 131 6.55 6.27 2.83
C GLY A 131 8.00 6.36 3.27
N PHE A 132 8.89 5.55 2.69
CA PHE A 132 10.32 5.60 2.99
C PHE A 132 10.95 6.95 2.59
N LEU A 133 10.63 7.44 1.39
CA LEU A 133 11.10 8.75 0.95
C LEU A 133 10.57 9.88 1.83
N GLN A 134 9.32 9.78 2.30
CA GLN A 134 8.74 10.75 3.23
C GLN A 134 9.51 10.79 4.55
N VAL A 135 9.81 9.63 5.13
CA VAL A 135 10.59 9.55 6.39
C VAL A 135 11.97 10.19 6.23
N ILE A 136 12.65 9.97 5.09
CA ILE A 136 13.94 10.63 4.81
C ILE A 136 13.77 12.15 4.72
N SER A 137 12.74 12.63 4.05
CA SER A 137 12.44 14.05 3.92
C SER A 137 12.20 14.71 5.29
N ASP A 138 11.37 14.06 6.12
CA ASP A 138 11.05 14.56 7.46
C ASP A 138 12.29 14.57 8.37
N ALA A 139 13.11 13.53 8.31
CA ALA A 139 14.39 13.48 9.03
C ALA A 139 15.34 14.60 8.60
N ALA A 140 15.45 14.88 7.30
CA ALA A 140 16.27 15.96 6.78
C ALA A 140 15.78 17.34 7.26
N GLN A 141 14.45 17.53 7.35
CA GLN A 141 13.88 18.78 7.88
C GLN A 141 14.21 19.00 9.35
N VAL A 142 14.20 17.94 10.17
CA VAL A 142 14.54 18.02 11.60
C VAL A 142 16.04 18.27 11.80
N VAL A 143 16.89 17.66 10.98
CA VAL A 143 18.36 17.79 11.07
C VAL A 143 18.86 19.15 10.57
N SER A 144 18.21 19.74 9.59
CA SER A 144 18.60 21.02 8.99
C SER A 144 18.85 22.15 9.99
N PRO A 145 17.92 22.48 10.92
CA PRO A 145 18.15 23.54 11.91
C PRO A 145 19.23 23.17 12.93
N LEU A 146 19.47 21.88 13.19
CA LEU A 146 20.55 21.44 14.08
C LEU A 146 21.92 21.70 13.46
N ILE A 147 22.10 21.44 12.16
CA ILE A 147 23.32 21.71 11.43
C ILE A 147 23.62 23.21 11.43
N VAL A 148 22.62 24.05 11.18
CA VAL A 148 22.77 25.50 11.21
C VAL A 148 23.20 25.99 12.59
N LYS A 149 22.57 25.46 13.66
CA LYS A 149 22.92 25.82 15.03
C LYS A 149 24.37 25.45 15.38
N VAL A 150 24.84 24.28 14.99
CA VAL A 150 26.20 23.83 15.24
C VAL A 150 27.20 24.69 14.44
N GLY A 151 26.95 24.96 13.16
CA GLY A 151 27.79 25.79 12.32
C GLY A 151 27.90 27.26 12.79
N LEU A 152 26.86 27.79 13.44
CA LEU A 152 26.89 29.13 14.03
C LEU A 152 27.59 29.17 15.40
N ALA A 153 27.71 28.04 16.08
CA ALA A 153 28.37 27.96 17.39
C ALA A 153 29.92 27.88 17.30
N GLU A 154 30.45 27.60 16.10
CA GLU A 154 31.88 27.48 15.84
C GLU A 154 32.47 28.77 15.25
N VAL A 155 31.68 29.80 15.00
CA VAL A 155 32.12 31.13 14.54
C VAL A 155 32.04 32.15 15.68
#